data_342089ac4bb7c9a3ba5e384982cc7822
#
_entry.id   342089ac4bb7c9a3ba5e384982cc7822
#
_cell.length_a   1.000
_cell.length_b   1.000
_cell.length_c   1.000
_cell.angle_alpha   90.00
_cell.angle_beta   90.00
_cell.angle_gamma   90.00
#
_symmetry.space_group_name_H-M   'P 1'
#
loop_
_entity.id
_entity.type
_entity.pdbx_description
1 polymer ?
#
loop_
_entity_poly.entity_id
_entity_poly.type
_entity_poly.pdbx_seq_one_letter_code
_entity_poly.pdbx_strand_id
1 'polypeptide(L)'
;MNNQKKIGTAAFAVLVGICSTVAIFADVESTGNLSVALNGAGMTQLVALAALVYLYYQQLINSNSMWHQQKLRERMGYGLVALIFTVCMIIGKEQTAHEDLKYGLFAVVMFAGYVPAFYLLVSFCGDWFYNQSLQQNAGKRPGKLTDWLFEKHVVLGVMLVVFMCRLPYLISFFPCSMSWDGGAQISNFYGREIFTNHHPPFVSFFYGSIAWYSQKWGCANLGMFLIPLTQTTLSAFAVAQVCAILKKMKSPYWMRWGILVYYAAFTVWCIFDVTVIKDSLYVPFALLFGVQIVYCLFFQEEFFAKKQNIVLLVLYAIMMTQIRNNGIFVLLFTLPFVFFVIPNKRKICMAVAVVVMLGITALLDNCIYPALGVISLEDKVDTYCILFQQTAKYAKEHPEDVTDEERAVLDALFDYDELPSNYEPHLADWVKNCLREQEGSETNPTGSHFAALKKDYHKVWFAQFLRHPLTYIDAFFECSYGYYYPEVGTYKEGLGFYVEERYMFTESMSDAKQIEQLAPARFLLEQLSKLEHVPGIGMLYRCGFYAWCVIFAFVYLIIRKKYVSMIVTIPSIVNLLVCMISPVNTCIRYAFGTMCMVPVILAVMWYQGKKE
;
A
#
# COMPACT_ATOMS: atom_id res chain seq x y z
N MET A 1 -43.89 -4.95 -21.06
CA MET A 1 -43.98 -4.09 -19.85
C MET A 1 -45.02 -3.02 -20.11
N ASN A 2 -46.01 -2.82 -19.21
CA ASN A 2 -47.08 -1.83 -19.34
C ASN A 2 -46.46 -0.41 -19.31
N ASN A 3 -47.07 0.58 -20.01
CA ASN A 3 -46.58 1.96 -20.10
C ASN A 3 -46.36 2.62 -18.73
N GLN A 4 -47.23 2.37 -17.76
CA GLN A 4 -47.03 2.85 -16.37
C GLN A 4 -45.75 2.33 -15.71
N LYS A 5 -45.39 1.04 -15.93
CA LYS A 5 -44.12 0.49 -15.43
C LYS A 5 -42.92 1.12 -16.12
N LYS A 6 -42.98 1.44 -17.41
CA LYS A 6 -41.90 2.13 -18.13
C LYS A 6 -41.66 3.54 -17.58
N ILE A 7 -42.72 4.29 -17.33
CA ILE A 7 -42.66 5.66 -16.77
C ILE A 7 -42.07 5.61 -15.35
N GLY A 8 -42.54 4.70 -14.49
CA GLY A 8 -41.99 4.56 -13.14
C GLY A 8 -40.49 4.16 -13.13
N THR A 9 -40.10 3.25 -14.03
CA THR A 9 -38.69 2.88 -14.18
C THR A 9 -37.81 4.03 -14.68
N ALA A 10 -38.33 4.85 -15.61
CA ALA A 10 -37.62 6.03 -16.11
C ALA A 10 -37.44 7.07 -14.98
N ALA A 11 -38.49 7.35 -14.21
CA ALA A 11 -38.45 8.28 -13.09
C ALA A 11 -37.44 7.81 -12.02
N PHE A 12 -37.43 6.52 -11.70
CA PHE A 12 -36.45 5.94 -10.77
C PHE A 12 -35.02 6.06 -11.30
N ALA A 13 -34.78 5.76 -12.59
CA ALA A 13 -33.46 5.90 -13.20
C ALA A 13 -32.96 7.35 -13.18
N VAL A 14 -33.84 8.33 -13.38
CA VAL A 14 -33.53 9.77 -13.27
C VAL A 14 -33.15 10.12 -11.85
N LEU A 15 -33.92 9.71 -10.84
CA LEU A 15 -33.65 10.00 -9.44
C LEU A 15 -32.26 9.42 -9.02
N VAL A 16 -32.01 8.15 -9.33
CA VAL A 16 -30.73 7.51 -9.03
C VAL A 16 -29.57 8.17 -9.80
N GLY A 17 -29.79 8.54 -11.06
CA GLY A 17 -28.80 9.26 -11.86
C GLY A 17 -28.44 10.63 -11.28
N ILE A 18 -29.42 11.37 -10.76
CA ILE A 18 -29.18 12.64 -10.06
C ILE A 18 -28.35 12.38 -8.80
N CYS A 19 -28.76 11.44 -7.94
CA CYS A 19 -28.00 11.10 -6.73
C CYS A 19 -26.55 10.69 -7.06
N SER A 20 -26.36 9.86 -8.09
CA SER A 20 -25.02 9.42 -8.50
C SER A 20 -24.16 10.57 -9.04
N THR A 21 -24.74 11.47 -9.83
CA THR A 21 -24.03 12.65 -10.33
C THR A 21 -23.63 13.57 -9.18
N VAL A 22 -24.53 13.83 -8.25
CA VAL A 22 -24.24 14.62 -7.05
C VAL A 22 -23.12 13.95 -6.24
N ALA A 23 -23.21 12.65 -5.97
CA ALA A 23 -22.21 11.93 -5.20
C ALA A 23 -20.80 11.98 -5.83
N ILE A 24 -20.72 11.82 -7.16
CA ILE A 24 -19.43 11.79 -7.89
C ILE A 24 -18.79 13.18 -8.00
N PHE A 25 -19.59 14.22 -8.23
CA PHE A 25 -19.07 15.55 -8.55
C PHE A 25 -19.20 16.58 -7.42
N ALA A 26 -19.80 16.22 -6.29
CA ALA A 26 -19.85 17.12 -5.15
C ALA A 26 -18.44 17.40 -4.60
N ASP A 27 -18.04 18.66 -4.70
CA ASP A 27 -16.83 19.15 -4.08
C ASP A 27 -17.15 19.58 -2.64
N VAL A 28 -16.78 18.73 -1.70
CA VAL A 28 -17.02 18.92 -0.27
C VAL A 28 -15.87 19.69 0.38
N GLU A 29 -14.69 19.67 -0.25
CA GLU A 29 -13.48 20.33 0.27
C GLU A 29 -13.64 21.87 0.34
N SER A 30 -14.47 22.44 -0.54
CA SER A 30 -14.53 23.91 -0.67
C SER A 30 -15.54 24.59 0.24
N THR A 31 -16.60 23.93 0.74
CA THR A 31 -17.72 24.69 1.30
C THR A 31 -18.55 24.06 2.41
N GLY A 32 -18.47 22.77 2.67
CA GLY A 32 -19.38 22.10 3.62
C GLY A 32 -20.89 22.28 3.30
N ASN A 33 -21.23 23.03 2.24
CA ASN A 33 -22.59 23.40 1.89
C ASN A 33 -23.01 22.79 0.56
N LEU A 34 -24.01 21.92 0.59
CA LEU A 34 -24.55 21.22 -0.60
C LEU A 34 -24.91 22.18 -1.75
N SER A 35 -25.42 23.38 -1.44
CA SER A 35 -25.80 24.35 -2.47
C SER A 35 -24.62 24.87 -3.27
N VAL A 36 -23.44 24.99 -2.66
CA VAL A 36 -22.20 25.45 -3.31
C VAL A 36 -21.50 24.30 -4.02
N ALA A 37 -21.55 23.10 -3.45
CA ALA A 37 -21.08 21.88 -4.12
C ALA A 37 -21.82 21.59 -5.44
N LEU A 38 -23.05 22.07 -5.59
CA LEU A 38 -23.87 21.94 -6.81
C LEU A 38 -23.76 23.15 -7.78
N ASN A 39 -23.22 24.29 -7.34
CA ASN A 39 -23.12 25.51 -8.14
C ASN A 39 -22.14 25.43 -9.33
N GLY A 40 -21.35 24.36 -9.43
CA GLY A 40 -20.43 24.09 -10.52
C GLY A 40 -20.98 23.18 -11.63
N ALA A 41 -22.32 23.07 -11.80
CA ALA A 41 -22.91 22.19 -12.80
C ALA A 41 -22.51 22.59 -14.23
N GLY A 42 -21.41 22.05 -14.71
CA GLY A 42 -20.87 22.22 -16.05
C GLY A 42 -21.37 21.15 -17.03
N MET A 43 -20.96 21.29 -18.30
CA MET A 43 -21.29 20.33 -19.35
C MET A 43 -20.93 18.88 -18.98
N THR A 44 -19.82 18.68 -18.25
CA THR A 44 -19.35 17.35 -17.83
C THR A 44 -20.36 16.65 -16.91
N GLN A 45 -20.92 17.37 -15.93
CA GLN A 45 -21.94 16.85 -15.01
C GLN A 45 -23.22 16.49 -15.73
N LEU A 46 -23.66 17.33 -16.72
CA LEU A 46 -24.83 17.05 -17.52
C LEU A 46 -24.66 15.83 -18.41
N VAL A 47 -23.49 15.67 -19.03
CA VAL A 47 -23.17 14.48 -19.85
C VAL A 47 -23.12 13.24 -18.96
N ALA A 48 -22.49 13.32 -17.78
CA ALA A 48 -22.46 12.21 -16.83
C ALA A 48 -23.85 11.82 -16.34
N LEU A 49 -24.69 12.80 -15.99
CA LEU A 49 -26.09 12.57 -15.62
C LEU A 49 -26.85 11.82 -16.74
N ALA A 50 -26.77 12.31 -17.96
CA ALA A 50 -27.44 11.68 -19.10
C ALA A 50 -26.97 10.24 -19.33
N ALA A 51 -25.67 10.02 -19.24
CA ALA A 51 -25.05 8.68 -19.37
C ALA A 51 -25.49 7.74 -18.25
N LEU A 52 -25.46 8.18 -16.99
CA LEU A 52 -25.88 7.38 -15.84
C LEU A 52 -27.37 7.03 -15.89
N VAL A 53 -28.25 8.01 -16.19
CA VAL A 53 -29.67 7.78 -16.35
C VAL A 53 -29.93 6.75 -17.46
N TYR A 54 -29.27 6.89 -18.61
CA TYR A 54 -29.37 5.92 -19.70
C TYR A 54 -28.92 4.52 -19.27
N LEU A 55 -27.77 4.40 -18.61
CA LEU A 55 -27.24 3.12 -18.15
C LEU A 55 -28.19 2.46 -17.14
N TYR A 56 -28.67 3.18 -16.12
CA TYR A 56 -29.61 2.64 -15.13
C TYR A 56 -30.92 2.20 -15.78
N TYR A 57 -31.45 3.01 -16.69
CA TYR A 57 -32.66 2.66 -17.41
C TYR A 57 -32.50 1.38 -18.24
N GLN A 58 -31.36 1.23 -18.94
CA GLN A 58 -31.05 0.02 -19.69
C GLN A 58 -30.90 -1.21 -18.79
N GLN A 59 -30.24 -1.07 -17.61
CA GLN A 59 -30.11 -2.17 -16.66
C GLN A 59 -31.46 -2.65 -16.13
N LEU A 60 -32.42 -1.77 -15.95
CA LEU A 60 -33.72 -2.08 -15.38
C LEU A 60 -34.73 -2.62 -16.42
N ILE A 61 -34.64 -2.21 -17.68
CA ILE A 61 -35.60 -2.60 -18.72
C ILE A 61 -35.15 -3.77 -19.57
N ASN A 62 -33.85 -3.82 -19.92
CA ASN A 62 -33.32 -4.82 -20.82
C ASN A 62 -33.14 -6.16 -20.11
N SER A 63 -33.91 -7.18 -20.49
CA SER A 63 -33.76 -8.53 -19.95
C SER A 63 -32.37 -9.16 -20.21
N ASN A 64 -31.66 -8.66 -21.20
CA ASN A 64 -30.28 -9.07 -21.52
C ASN A 64 -29.22 -8.20 -20.80
N SER A 65 -29.63 -7.30 -19.90
CA SER A 65 -28.68 -6.50 -19.13
C SER A 65 -27.88 -7.35 -18.12
N MET A 66 -26.73 -6.85 -17.70
CA MET A 66 -25.88 -7.49 -16.69
C MET A 66 -26.68 -7.81 -15.43
N TRP A 67 -27.51 -6.88 -14.95
CA TRP A 67 -28.35 -7.07 -13.77
C TRP A 67 -29.23 -8.32 -13.86
N HIS A 68 -29.91 -8.54 -15.01
CA HIS A 68 -30.82 -9.68 -15.19
C HIS A 68 -30.08 -11.01 -15.42
N GLN A 69 -28.89 -10.98 -16.02
CA GLN A 69 -28.10 -12.17 -16.30
C GLN A 69 -27.28 -12.66 -15.11
N GLN A 70 -26.95 -11.78 -14.17
CA GLN A 70 -26.14 -12.12 -12.99
C GLN A 70 -26.89 -13.06 -12.04
N LYS A 71 -26.18 -14.07 -11.53
CA LYS A 71 -26.66 -14.98 -10.47
C LYS A 71 -26.72 -14.24 -9.14
N LEU A 72 -27.56 -14.72 -8.23
CA LEU A 72 -27.72 -14.11 -6.90
C LEU A 72 -26.36 -13.87 -6.19
N ARG A 73 -25.44 -14.82 -6.26
CA ARG A 73 -24.10 -14.71 -5.66
C ARG A 73 -23.29 -13.56 -6.27
N GLU A 74 -23.38 -13.35 -7.58
CA GLU A 74 -22.70 -12.24 -8.26
C GLU A 74 -23.29 -10.91 -7.84
N ARG A 75 -24.63 -10.80 -7.80
CA ARG A 75 -25.32 -9.60 -7.31
C ARG A 75 -24.93 -9.27 -5.86
N MET A 76 -24.94 -10.26 -4.98
CA MET A 76 -24.56 -10.07 -3.57
C MET A 76 -23.08 -9.67 -3.42
N GLY A 77 -22.18 -10.33 -4.15
CA GLY A 77 -20.76 -10.02 -4.08
C GLY A 77 -20.41 -8.63 -4.64
N TYR A 78 -20.93 -8.29 -5.81
CA TYR A 78 -20.72 -6.96 -6.38
C TYR A 78 -21.43 -5.87 -5.55
N GLY A 79 -22.61 -6.17 -4.99
CA GLY A 79 -23.27 -5.30 -4.05
C GLY A 79 -22.46 -5.03 -2.78
N LEU A 80 -21.81 -6.06 -2.22
CA LEU A 80 -20.92 -5.92 -1.06
C LEU A 80 -19.72 -5.02 -1.39
N VAL A 81 -19.07 -5.20 -2.55
CA VAL A 81 -17.95 -4.33 -2.97
C VAL A 81 -18.43 -2.89 -3.16
N ALA A 82 -19.59 -2.69 -3.79
CA ALA A 82 -20.17 -1.37 -3.98
C ALA A 82 -20.48 -0.67 -2.64
N LEU A 83 -20.98 -1.42 -1.65
CA LEU A 83 -21.19 -0.91 -0.29
C LEU A 83 -19.90 -0.52 0.39
N ILE A 84 -18.86 -1.36 0.33
CA ILE A 84 -17.54 -1.06 0.92
C ILE A 84 -16.97 0.20 0.28
N PHE A 85 -16.98 0.31 -1.06
CA PHE A 85 -16.47 1.48 -1.76
C PHE A 85 -17.26 2.75 -1.39
N THR A 86 -18.58 2.63 -1.27
CA THR A 86 -19.44 3.74 -0.83
C THR A 86 -19.06 4.22 0.57
N VAL A 87 -18.89 3.30 1.51
CA VAL A 87 -18.46 3.64 2.89
C VAL A 87 -17.09 4.31 2.88
N CYS A 88 -16.13 3.78 2.13
CA CYS A 88 -14.80 4.39 1.99
C CYS A 88 -14.88 5.83 1.43
N MET A 89 -15.75 6.07 0.44
CA MET A 89 -15.94 7.40 -0.13
C MET A 89 -16.59 8.37 0.87
N ILE A 90 -17.61 7.93 1.59
CA ILE A 90 -18.29 8.77 2.57
C ILE A 90 -17.34 9.16 3.70
N ILE A 91 -16.63 8.19 4.29
CA ILE A 91 -15.65 8.45 5.35
C ILE A 91 -14.56 9.39 4.82
N GLY A 92 -13.98 9.11 3.64
CA GLY A 92 -12.92 9.94 3.09
C GLY A 92 -13.35 11.39 2.81
N LYS A 93 -14.56 11.59 2.28
CA LYS A 93 -15.11 12.94 2.08
C LYS A 93 -15.38 13.65 3.40
N GLU A 94 -15.77 12.93 4.43
CA GLU A 94 -15.91 13.47 5.77
C GLU A 94 -14.57 13.99 6.29
N GLN A 95 -13.56 13.16 6.25
CA GLN A 95 -12.25 13.49 6.79
C GLN A 95 -11.51 14.59 6.01
N THR A 96 -11.91 14.86 4.77
CA THR A 96 -11.36 15.96 3.96
C THR A 96 -12.19 17.25 4.02
N ALA A 97 -13.40 17.21 4.62
CA ALA A 97 -14.25 18.38 4.75
C ALA A 97 -13.67 19.37 5.79
N HIS A 98 -13.67 20.68 5.44
CA HIS A 98 -13.18 21.73 6.35
C HIS A 98 -14.19 22.16 7.41
N GLU A 99 -15.46 21.78 7.31
CA GLU A 99 -16.53 22.09 8.25
C GLU A 99 -17.36 20.82 8.50
N ASP A 100 -17.95 20.72 9.70
CA ASP A 100 -18.90 19.65 10.03
C ASP A 100 -20.02 19.60 9.00
N LEU A 101 -19.95 18.66 8.09
CA LEU A 101 -21.04 18.38 7.19
C LEU A 101 -22.28 18.07 8.02
N LYS A 102 -23.37 18.78 7.78
CA LYS A 102 -24.68 18.43 8.35
C LYS A 102 -25.18 17.13 7.71
N TYR A 103 -24.63 16.03 8.20
CA TYR A 103 -24.51 14.70 7.60
C TYR A 103 -25.81 14.02 7.17
N GLY A 104 -26.94 14.26 7.84
CA GLY A 104 -28.09 13.40 7.68
C GLY A 104 -28.56 13.22 6.22
N LEU A 105 -28.96 14.28 5.56
CA LEU A 105 -29.53 14.22 4.20
C LEU A 105 -28.46 14.03 3.12
N PHE A 106 -27.30 14.66 3.29
CA PHE A 106 -26.22 14.57 2.30
C PHE A 106 -25.60 13.17 2.26
N ALA A 107 -25.35 12.55 3.40
CA ALA A 107 -24.90 11.17 3.48
C ALA A 107 -25.88 10.18 2.82
N VAL A 108 -27.20 10.41 2.99
CA VAL A 108 -28.22 9.60 2.32
C VAL A 108 -28.15 9.75 0.79
N VAL A 109 -27.99 10.98 0.28
CA VAL A 109 -27.87 11.24 -1.17
C VAL A 109 -26.59 10.62 -1.71
N MET A 110 -25.46 10.75 -1.01
CA MET A 110 -24.20 10.13 -1.39
C MET A 110 -24.31 8.61 -1.42
N PHE A 111 -24.90 8.01 -0.38
CA PHE A 111 -25.13 6.57 -0.32
C PHE A 111 -26.03 6.09 -1.48
N ALA A 112 -27.15 6.76 -1.71
CA ALA A 112 -28.08 6.46 -2.79
C ALA A 112 -27.44 6.64 -4.19
N GLY A 113 -26.44 7.50 -4.30
CA GLY A 113 -25.71 7.76 -5.53
C GLY A 113 -24.54 6.82 -5.78
N TYR A 114 -23.68 6.63 -4.77
CA TYR A 114 -22.47 5.81 -4.91
C TYR A 114 -22.77 4.32 -5.04
N VAL A 115 -23.69 3.75 -4.24
CA VAL A 115 -23.97 2.31 -4.28
C VAL A 115 -24.32 1.84 -5.70
N PRO A 116 -25.30 2.43 -6.41
CA PRO A 116 -25.62 2.00 -7.76
C PRO A 116 -24.50 2.31 -8.77
N ALA A 117 -23.78 3.42 -8.63
CA ALA A 117 -22.65 3.76 -9.49
C ALA A 117 -21.52 2.74 -9.37
N PHE A 118 -21.10 2.43 -8.14
CA PHE A 118 -20.08 1.41 -7.91
C PHE A 118 -20.55 0.00 -8.25
N TYR A 119 -21.82 -0.31 -8.04
CA TYR A 119 -22.39 -1.58 -8.49
C TYR A 119 -22.23 -1.76 -10.01
N LEU A 120 -22.56 -0.75 -10.80
CA LEU A 120 -22.36 -0.78 -12.25
C LEU A 120 -20.90 -0.95 -12.62
N LEU A 121 -20.00 -0.16 -12.02
CA LEU A 121 -18.57 -0.21 -12.28
C LEU A 121 -17.99 -1.61 -11.96
N VAL A 122 -18.27 -2.10 -10.76
CA VAL A 122 -17.76 -3.39 -10.27
C VAL A 122 -18.31 -4.56 -11.09
N SER A 123 -19.61 -4.52 -11.45
CA SER A 123 -20.23 -5.52 -12.31
C SER A 123 -19.61 -5.53 -13.70
N PHE A 124 -19.43 -4.34 -14.30
CA PHE A 124 -18.80 -4.22 -15.62
C PHE A 124 -17.35 -4.78 -15.58
N CYS A 125 -16.55 -4.38 -14.60
CA CYS A 125 -15.19 -4.89 -14.44
C CYS A 125 -15.17 -6.43 -14.25
N GLY A 126 -16.07 -6.95 -13.41
CA GLY A 126 -16.15 -8.40 -13.15
C GLY A 126 -16.54 -9.21 -14.37
N ASP A 127 -17.52 -8.74 -15.14
CA ASP A 127 -17.94 -9.40 -16.37
C ASP A 127 -16.89 -9.26 -17.47
N TRP A 128 -16.22 -8.11 -17.56
CA TRP A 128 -15.11 -7.90 -18.49
C TRP A 128 -13.95 -8.88 -18.21
N PHE A 129 -13.49 -8.97 -16.95
CA PHE A 129 -12.46 -9.93 -16.56
C PHE A 129 -12.85 -11.37 -16.87
N TYR A 130 -14.09 -11.74 -16.59
CA TYR A 130 -14.61 -13.06 -16.87
C TYR A 130 -14.60 -13.37 -18.37
N ASN A 131 -15.15 -12.48 -19.20
CA ASN A 131 -15.21 -12.67 -20.63
C ASN A 131 -13.82 -12.71 -21.27
N GLN A 132 -12.90 -11.83 -20.83
CA GLN A 132 -11.51 -11.87 -21.29
C GLN A 132 -10.79 -13.15 -20.90
N SER A 133 -11.10 -13.71 -19.72
CA SER A 133 -10.50 -14.95 -19.26
C SER A 133 -10.97 -16.18 -20.07
N LEU A 134 -12.15 -16.13 -20.67
CA LEU A 134 -12.69 -17.17 -21.55
C LEU A 134 -12.11 -17.09 -22.98
N GLN A 135 -11.72 -15.90 -23.43
CA GLN A 135 -11.09 -15.69 -24.72
C GLN A 135 -9.62 -16.15 -24.64
N GLN A 136 -9.39 -17.45 -24.84
CA GLN A 136 -8.03 -17.93 -25.02
C GLN A 136 -7.40 -17.20 -26.21
N ASN A 137 -6.11 -16.83 -26.10
CA ASN A 137 -5.35 -16.22 -27.18
C ASN A 137 -5.43 -17.09 -28.44
N ALA A 138 -6.42 -16.83 -29.29
CA ALA A 138 -6.55 -17.49 -30.56
C ALA A 138 -5.37 -17.05 -31.46
N GLY A 139 -4.30 -17.84 -31.45
CA GLY A 139 -3.38 -18.05 -32.56
C GLY A 139 -2.65 -16.88 -33.21
N LYS A 140 -2.73 -15.64 -32.71
CA LYS A 140 -1.93 -14.54 -33.28
C LYS A 140 -0.46 -14.71 -32.86
N ARG A 141 0.39 -14.96 -33.84
CA ARG A 141 1.85 -14.98 -33.61
C ARG A 141 2.30 -13.61 -33.07
N PRO A 142 3.11 -13.58 -32.01
CA PRO A 142 3.64 -12.32 -31.49
C PRO A 142 4.55 -11.65 -32.53
N GLY A 143 4.62 -10.32 -32.50
CA GLY A 143 5.64 -9.60 -33.26
C GLY A 143 7.05 -9.96 -32.76
N LYS A 144 8.07 -9.73 -33.57
CA LYS A 144 9.48 -10.12 -33.29
C LYS A 144 9.97 -9.65 -31.90
N LEU A 145 9.67 -8.40 -31.52
CA LEU A 145 10.06 -7.84 -30.22
C LEU A 145 9.33 -8.54 -29.07
N THR A 146 8.02 -8.78 -29.20
CA THR A 146 7.19 -9.47 -28.20
C THR A 146 7.66 -10.91 -28.00
N ASP A 147 7.99 -11.60 -29.08
CA ASP A 147 8.52 -12.98 -29.04
C ASP A 147 9.89 -13.01 -28.34
N TRP A 148 10.76 -12.08 -28.71
CA TRP A 148 12.09 -11.98 -28.09
C TRP A 148 11.98 -11.71 -26.58
N LEU A 149 11.15 -10.73 -26.20
CA LEU A 149 11.03 -10.25 -24.82
C LEU A 149 10.27 -11.22 -23.93
N PHE A 150 9.14 -11.78 -24.41
CA PHE A 150 8.23 -12.56 -23.53
C PHE A 150 8.27 -14.07 -23.76
N GLU A 151 8.98 -14.55 -24.79
CA GLU A 151 9.10 -15.97 -25.06
C GLU A 151 10.54 -16.48 -25.02
N LYS A 152 11.49 -15.82 -25.69
CA LYS A 152 12.86 -16.32 -25.82
C LYS A 152 13.78 -15.90 -24.69
N HIS A 153 13.81 -14.62 -24.36
CA HIS A 153 14.77 -14.03 -23.43
C HIS A 153 14.09 -13.26 -22.30
N VAL A 154 13.07 -13.85 -21.65
CA VAL A 154 12.21 -13.16 -20.69
C VAL A 154 13.01 -12.47 -19.59
N VAL A 155 13.93 -13.18 -18.93
CA VAL A 155 14.65 -12.60 -17.80
C VAL A 155 15.57 -11.48 -18.26
N LEU A 156 16.46 -11.75 -19.22
CA LEU A 156 17.41 -10.75 -19.70
C LEU A 156 16.72 -9.56 -20.38
N GLY A 157 15.73 -9.84 -21.23
CA GLY A 157 15.02 -8.81 -21.98
C GLY A 157 14.24 -7.86 -21.06
N VAL A 158 13.51 -8.40 -20.08
CA VAL A 158 12.77 -7.58 -19.11
C VAL A 158 13.72 -6.77 -18.23
N MET A 159 14.81 -7.37 -17.74
CA MET A 159 15.82 -6.63 -16.98
C MET A 159 16.39 -5.47 -17.77
N LEU A 160 16.75 -5.67 -19.04
CA LEU A 160 17.25 -4.59 -19.91
C LEU A 160 16.21 -3.47 -20.06
N VAL A 161 14.93 -3.79 -20.28
CA VAL A 161 13.87 -2.77 -20.39
C VAL A 161 13.76 -1.96 -19.11
N VAL A 162 13.74 -2.63 -17.93
CA VAL A 162 13.67 -1.94 -16.64
C VAL A 162 14.89 -1.03 -16.45
N PHE A 163 16.10 -1.53 -16.70
CA PHE A 163 17.32 -0.72 -16.61
C PHE A 163 17.30 0.50 -17.54
N MET A 164 16.86 0.33 -18.78
CA MET A 164 16.74 1.44 -19.71
C MET A 164 15.79 2.54 -19.22
N CYS A 165 14.67 2.16 -18.60
CA CYS A 165 13.75 3.12 -18.01
C CYS A 165 14.32 3.79 -16.74
N ARG A 166 15.16 3.10 -15.98
CA ARG A 166 15.82 3.63 -14.76
C ARG A 166 17.06 4.45 -15.06
N LEU A 167 17.69 4.24 -16.20
CA LEU A 167 18.97 4.89 -16.55
C LEU A 167 18.93 6.42 -16.44
N PRO A 168 17.90 7.14 -16.93
CA PRO A 168 17.80 8.59 -16.75
C PRO A 168 17.83 9.00 -15.27
N TYR A 169 17.16 8.24 -14.38
CA TYR A 169 17.12 8.51 -12.96
C TYR A 169 18.47 8.19 -12.29
N LEU A 170 19.07 7.03 -12.60
CA LEU A 170 20.39 6.65 -12.08
C LEU A 170 21.48 7.68 -12.44
N ILE A 171 21.44 8.23 -13.65
CA ILE A 171 22.38 9.26 -14.09
C ILE A 171 22.07 10.58 -13.38
N SER A 172 20.82 11.06 -13.44
CA SER A 172 20.45 12.40 -12.97
C SER A 172 20.58 12.55 -11.46
N PHE A 173 20.29 11.49 -10.69
CA PHE A 173 20.40 11.45 -9.25
C PHE A 173 21.72 10.87 -8.73
N PHE A 174 22.73 10.70 -9.61
CA PHE A 174 24.04 10.19 -9.16
C PHE A 174 24.62 11.05 -8.02
N PRO A 175 25.08 10.47 -6.89
CA PRO A 175 25.18 9.03 -6.61
C PRO A 175 23.87 8.38 -6.16
N CYS A 176 22.94 9.10 -5.55
CA CYS A 176 21.62 8.63 -5.13
C CYS A 176 20.75 9.82 -4.67
N SER A 177 19.47 9.59 -4.44
CA SER A 177 18.61 10.41 -3.60
C SER A 177 18.59 9.83 -2.17
N MET A 178 18.42 10.69 -1.15
CA MET A 178 18.44 10.27 0.26
C MET A 178 17.11 10.59 0.92
N SER A 179 16.54 9.60 1.60
CA SER A 179 15.40 9.82 2.50
C SER A 179 15.86 10.05 3.93
N TRP A 180 14.96 10.62 4.76
CA TRP A 180 15.19 10.76 6.19
C TRP A 180 15.56 9.42 6.86
N ASP A 181 14.73 8.38 6.66
CA ASP A 181 14.98 7.03 7.20
C ASP A 181 16.33 6.46 6.73
N GLY A 182 16.69 6.67 5.46
CA GLY A 182 17.96 6.21 4.92
C GLY A 182 19.15 6.87 5.60
N GLY A 183 19.05 8.16 5.86
CA GLY A 183 20.03 8.91 6.62
C GLY A 183 20.16 8.43 8.06
N ALA A 184 19.05 8.24 8.78
CA ALA A 184 19.03 7.72 10.14
C ALA A 184 19.66 6.31 10.22
N GLN A 185 19.36 5.43 9.26
CA GLN A 185 19.95 4.09 9.19
C GLN A 185 21.47 4.09 9.00
N ILE A 186 22.00 5.03 8.20
CA ILE A 186 23.43 5.23 8.06
C ILE A 186 24.04 5.79 9.36
N SER A 187 23.38 6.78 9.99
CA SER A 187 23.80 7.36 11.27
C SER A 187 23.90 6.32 12.39
N ASN A 188 22.96 5.40 12.48
CA ASN A 188 23.00 4.28 13.42
C ASN A 188 24.26 3.43 13.26
N PHE A 189 24.65 3.10 12.02
CA PHE A 189 25.87 2.34 11.76
C PHE A 189 27.15 3.13 12.14
N TYR A 190 27.15 4.45 11.99
CA TYR A 190 28.27 5.31 12.38
C TYR A 190 28.36 5.51 13.90
N GLY A 191 27.41 5.02 14.69
CA GLY A 191 27.37 5.16 16.14
C GLY A 191 27.14 6.60 16.63
N ARG A 192 26.44 7.41 15.83
CA ARG A 192 26.08 8.79 16.18
C ARG A 192 24.84 8.87 17.05
N GLU A 193 24.01 7.84 16.95
CA GLU A 193 22.83 7.62 17.78
C GLU A 193 22.94 6.24 18.39
N ILE A 194 22.17 5.99 19.44
CA ILE A 194 22.09 4.65 20.04
C ILE A 194 21.50 3.69 19.00
N PHE A 195 22.28 2.68 18.66
CA PHE A 195 21.87 1.73 17.63
C PHE A 195 20.82 0.76 18.18
N THR A 196 19.55 1.06 17.94
CA THR A 196 18.43 0.22 18.34
C THR A 196 17.86 -0.55 17.15
N ASN A 197 16.98 -1.52 17.43
CA ASN A 197 16.18 -2.21 16.40
C ASN A 197 14.89 -1.47 16.01
N HIS A 198 14.79 -0.15 16.28
CA HIS A 198 13.69 0.70 15.77
C HIS A 198 13.62 0.62 14.24
N HIS A 199 14.70 0.96 13.56
CA HIS A 199 14.90 0.60 12.17
C HIS A 199 15.44 -0.84 12.04
N PRO A 200 15.07 -1.58 10.97
CA PRO A 200 15.60 -2.92 10.74
C PRO A 200 17.13 -2.93 10.68
N PRO A 201 17.82 -3.63 11.59
CA PRO A 201 19.30 -3.58 11.68
C PRO A 201 20.01 -4.03 10.40
N PHE A 202 19.46 -5.02 9.68
CA PHE A 202 20.00 -5.47 8.40
C PHE A 202 20.22 -4.30 7.42
N VAL A 203 19.24 -3.41 7.31
CA VAL A 203 19.30 -2.28 6.37
C VAL A 203 20.33 -1.25 6.83
N SER A 204 20.38 -0.97 8.15
CA SER A 204 21.40 -0.08 8.73
C SER A 204 22.81 -0.62 8.50
N PHE A 205 23.04 -1.92 8.68
CA PHE A 205 24.32 -2.56 8.35
C PHE A 205 24.63 -2.49 6.85
N PHE A 206 23.64 -2.74 5.98
CA PHE A 206 23.83 -2.73 4.53
C PHE A 206 24.18 -1.33 4.01
N TYR A 207 23.38 -0.32 4.33
CA TYR A 207 23.62 1.05 3.87
C TYR A 207 24.84 1.67 4.55
N GLY A 208 24.93 1.51 5.87
CA GLY A 208 25.99 2.09 6.67
C GLY A 208 27.37 1.54 6.32
N SER A 209 27.50 0.23 6.10
CA SER A 209 28.79 -0.36 5.69
C SER A 209 29.25 0.14 4.33
N ILE A 210 28.34 0.25 3.35
CA ILE A 210 28.66 0.79 2.03
C ILE A 210 29.14 2.24 2.16
N ALA A 211 28.40 3.07 2.89
CA ALA A 211 28.75 4.46 3.12
C ALA A 211 30.11 4.59 3.83
N TRP A 212 30.32 3.84 4.93
CA TRP A 212 31.53 3.88 5.73
C TRP A 212 32.79 3.47 4.95
N TYR A 213 32.75 2.31 4.31
CA TYR A 213 33.93 1.81 3.62
C TYR A 213 34.25 2.64 2.38
N SER A 214 33.26 3.09 1.63
CA SER A 214 33.49 3.94 0.47
C SER A 214 34.06 5.33 0.83
N GLN A 215 33.61 5.92 1.95
CA GLN A 215 34.20 7.14 2.49
C GLN A 215 35.65 6.92 2.89
N LYS A 216 35.93 5.86 3.64
CA LYS A 216 37.29 5.50 4.10
C LYS A 216 38.25 5.27 2.92
N TRP A 217 37.75 4.78 1.79
CA TRP A 217 38.55 4.55 0.59
C TRP A 217 38.59 5.75 -0.38
N GLY A 218 38.02 6.88 -0.01
CA GLY A 218 38.00 8.10 -0.83
C GLY A 218 37.13 7.99 -2.09
N CYS A 219 36.16 7.07 -2.11
CA CYS A 219 35.26 6.84 -3.26
C CYS A 219 33.78 6.92 -2.86
N ALA A 220 33.43 7.86 -1.97
CA ALA A 220 32.10 8.01 -1.37
C ALA A 220 30.97 8.03 -2.41
N ASN A 221 31.08 8.80 -3.50
CA ASN A 221 30.09 8.84 -4.56
C ASN A 221 29.87 7.47 -5.22
N LEU A 222 30.95 6.75 -5.53
CA LEU A 222 30.83 5.44 -6.16
C LEU A 222 30.20 4.43 -5.20
N GLY A 223 30.57 4.46 -3.92
CA GLY A 223 29.97 3.60 -2.89
C GLY A 223 28.49 3.87 -2.74
N MET A 224 28.10 5.13 -2.56
CA MET A 224 26.69 5.48 -2.42
C MET A 224 25.89 5.12 -3.68
N PHE A 225 26.47 5.17 -4.86
CA PHE A 225 25.84 4.72 -6.11
C PHE A 225 25.58 3.20 -6.16
N LEU A 226 26.37 2.38 -5.44
CA LEU A 226 26.11 0.95 -5.39
C LEU A 226 24.75 0.61 -4.76
N ILE A 227 24.21 1.48 -3.89
CA ILE A 227 22.90 1.27 -3.26
C ILE A 227 21.78 1.32 -4.33
N PRO A 228 21.55 2.43 -5.06
CA PRO A 228 20.51 2.47 -6.08
C PRO A 228 20.77 1.48 -7.23
N LEU A 229 22.02 1.19 -7.55
CA LEU A 229 22.34 0.17 -8.55
C LEU A 229 21.88 -1.23 -8.09
N THR A 230 22.08 -1.56 -6.80
CA THR A 230 21.61 -2.81 -6.22
C THR A 230 20.08 -2.86 -6.17
N GLN A 231 19.43 -1.79 -5.71
CA GLN A 231 17.96 -1.66 -5.68
C GLN A 231 17.36 -1.84 -7.07
N THR A 232 17.89 -1.13 -8.07
CA THR A 232 17.46 -1.24 -9.48
C THR A 232 17.66 -2.66 -10.02
N THR A 233 18.78 -3.31 -9.69
CA THR A 233 19.07 -4.67 -10.15
C THR A 233 18.08 -5.68 -9.57
N LEU A 234 17.81 -5.58 -8.26
CA LEU A 234 16.82 -6.42 -7.57
C LEU A 234 15.41 -6.18 -8.12
N SER A 235 15.01 -4.90 -8.31
CA SER A 235 13.72 -4.55 -8.91
C SER A 235 13.59 -5.11 -10.34
N ALA A 236 14.61 -4.95 -11.18
CA ALA A 236 14.62 -5.48 -12.54
C ALA A 236 14.50 -7.02 -12.55
N PHE A 237 15.21 -7.70 -11.65
CA PHE A 237 15.12 -9.15 -11.51
C PHE A 237 13.73 -9.59 -11.03
N ALA A 238 13.15 -8.91 -10.03
CA ALA A 238 11.82 -9.22 -9.53
C ALA A 238 10.74 -9.06 -10.62
N VAL A 239 10.78 -7.98 -11.38
CA VAL A 239 9.89 -7.74 -12.53
C VAL A 239 10.07 -8.82 -13.61
N ALA A 240 11.30 -9.24 -13.86
CA ALA A 240 11.58 -10.34 -14.79
C ALA A 240 10.94 -11.67 -14.33
N GLN A 241 10.98 -11.97 -13.02
CA GLN A 241 10.29 -13.14 -12.45
C GLN A 241 8.76 -13.02 -12.56
N VAL A 242 8.20 -11.82 -12.40
CA VAL A 242 6.77 -11.58 -12.68
C VAL A 242 6.46 -11.90 -14.14
N CYS A 243 7.23 -11.40 -15.10
CA CYS A 243 7.00 -11.70 -16.52
C CYS A 243 7.19 -13.20 -16.84
N ALA A 244 8.11 -13.87 -16.16
CA ALA A 244 8.32 -15.31 -16.31
C ALA A 244 7.11 -16.13 -15.80
N ILE A 245 6.53 -15.77 -14.64
CA ILE A 245 5.32 -16.45 -14.15
C ILE A 245 4.10 -16.15 -15.04
N LEU A 246 3.97 -14.91 -15.56
CA LEU A 246 2.93 -14.54 -16.52
C LEU A 246 3.02 -15.35 -17.82
N LYS A 247 4.23 -15.60 -18.32
CA LYS A 247 4.47 -16.50 -19.45
C LYS A 247 3.98 -17.91 -19.12
N LYS A 248 4.33 -18.43 -17.95
CA LYS A 248 3.93 -19.75 -17.47
C LYS A 248 2.41 -19.89 -17.32
N MET A 249 1.74 -18.83 -16.84
CA MET A 249 0.28 -18.72 -16.76
C MET A 249 -0.38 -18.55 -18.14
N LYS A 250 0.39 -18.41 -19.22
CA LYS A 250 -0.09 -18.14 -20.58
C LYS A 250 -0.96 -16.88 -20.67
N SER A 251 -0.64 -15.87 -19.88
CA SER A 251 -1.37 -14.59 -19.91
C SER A 251 -1.22 -13.89 -21.27
N PRO A 252 -2.22 -13.10 -21.72
CA PRO A 252 -2.16 -12.42 -23.02
C PRO A 252 -1.03 -11.39 -23.08
N TYR A 253 -0.49 -11.16 -24.27
CA TYR A 253 0.64 -10.24 -24.47
C TYR A 253 0.32 -8.79 -24.06
N TRP A 254 -0.91 -8.32 -24.28
CA TRP A 254 -1.31 -6.97 -23.85
C TRP A 254 -1.17 -6.80 -22.32
N MET A 255 -1.54 -7.83 -21.55
CA MET A 255 -1.39 -7.83 -20.09
C MET A 255 0.08 -7.83 -19.67
N ARG A 256 0.92 -8.67 -20.34
CA ARG A 256 2.36 -8.71 -20.06
C ARG A 256 3.03 -7.36 -20.36
N TRP A 257 2.66 -6.71 -21.47
CA TRP A 257 3.13 -5.36 -21.81
C TRP A 257 2.65 -4.32 -20.79
N GLY A 258 1.36 -4.30 -20.44
CA GLY A 258 0.82 -3.36 -19.45
C GLY A 258 1.51 -3.50 -18.09
N ILE A 259 1.72 -4.73 -17.63
CA ILE A 259 2.41 -5.02 -16.36
C ILE A 259 3.90 -4.61 -16.44
N LEU A 260 4.58 -4.90 -17.54
CA LEU A 260 5.97 -4.47 -17.73
C LEU A 260 6.09 -2.95 -17.73
N VAL A 261 5.23 -2.24 -18.45
CA VAL A 261 5.22 -0.76 -18.51
C VAL A 261 4.96 -0.17 -17.12
N TYR A 262 4.00 -0.73 -16.37
CA TYR A 262 3.74 -0.30 -15.00
C TYR A 262 4.98 -0.40 -14.10
N TYR A 263 5.69 -1.52 -14.11
CA TYR A 263 6.88 -1.64 -13.28
C TYR A 263 8.10 -0.90 -13.85
N ALA A 264 8.25 -0.83 -15.16
CA ALA A 264 9.43 -0.25 -15.78
C ALA A 264 9.40 1.27 -15.86
N ALA A 265 8.25 1.87 -16.18
CA ALA A 265 8.16 3.28 -16.53
C ALA A 265 7.35 4.13 -15.54
N PHE A 266 6.61 3.53 -14.62
CA PHE A 266 5.86 4.31 -13.63
C PHE A 266 6.81 5.05 -12.70
N THR A 267 6.66 6.36 -12.61
CA THR A 267 7.61 7.27 -11.95
C THR A 267 7.89 6.93 -10.49
N VAL A 268 6.88 6.42 -9.75
CA VAL A 268 7.04 5.97 -8.36
C VAL A 268 8.19 4.96 -8.25
N TRP A 269 8.17 3.90 -9.06
CA TRP A 269 9.22 2.88 -9.02
C TRP A 269 10.58 3.42 -9.46
N CYS A 270 10.59 4.36 -10.44
CA CYS A 270 11.81 4.97 -10.92
C CYS A 270 12.52 5.81 -9.85
N ILE A 271 11.75 6.63 -9.13
CA ILE A 271 12.26 7.53 -8.09
C ILE A 271 12.72 6.73 -6.87
N PHE A 272 11.91 5.76 -6.43
CA PHE A 272 12.25 4.98 -5.25
C PHE A 272 13.44 4.05 -5.48
N ASP A 273 13.64 3.52 -6.69
CA ASP A 273 14.83 2.70 -6.98
C ASP A 273 16.15 3.49 -6.85
N VAL A 274 16.12 4.83 -7.02
CA VAL A 274 17.32 5.68 -6.84
C VAL A 274 17.40 6.34 -5.46
N THR A 275 16.40 6.13 -4.59
CA THR A 275 16.33 6.68 -3.25
C THR A 275 16.85 5.67 -2.24
N VAL A 276 17.74 6.09 -1.34
CA VAL A 276 18.24 5.29 -0.23
C VAL A 276 17.15 5.22 0.85
N ILE A 277 16.38 4.15 0.83
CA ILE A 277 15.28 3.89 1.76
C ILE A 277 14.97 2.39 1.81
N LYS A 278 14.65 1.88 3.01
CA LYS A 278 14.34 0.45 3.22
C LYS A 278 13.22 -0.09 2.31
N ASP A 279 12.25 0.76 1.99
CA ASP A 279 11.09 0.39 1.16
C ASP A 279 11.49 0.00 -0.26
N SER A 280 12.52 0.64 -0.82
CA SER A 280 13.08 0.32 -2.15
C SER A 280 13.71 -1.08 -2.20
N LEU A 281 14.28 -1.54 -1.08
CA LEU A 281 14.76 -2.93 -0.95
C LEU A 281 13.62 -3.91 -0.66
N TYR A 282 12.58 -3.48 0.06
CA TYR A 282 11.46 -4.33 0.43
C TYR A 282 10.64 -4.79 -0.77
N VAL A 283 10.32 -3.87 -1.69
CA VAL A 283 9.47 -4.13 -2.87
C VAL A 283 9.93 -5.32 -3.71
N PRO A 284 11.20 -5.42 -4.13
CA PRO A 284 11.68 -6.58 -4.89
C PRO A 284 11.45 -7.90 -4.17
N PHE A 285 11.71 -7.97 -2.86
CA PHE A 285 11.54 -9.21 -2.10
C PHE A 285 10.07 -9.56 -1.86
N ALA A 286 9.21 -8.56 -1.62
CA ALA A 286 7.76 -8.77 -1.53
C ALA A 286 7.20 -9.31 -2.85
N LEU A 287 7.65 -8.77 -3.97
CA LEU A 287 7.25 -9.21 -5.30
C LEU A 287 7.76 -10.63 -5.61
N LEU A 288 9.03 -10.92 -5.31
CA LEU A 288 9.61 -12.25 -5.46
C LEU A 288 8.91 -13.29 -4.57
N PHE A 289 8.61 -12.95 -3.32
CA PHE A 289 7.82 -13.79 -2.43
C PHE A 289 6.43 -14.06 -3.01
N GLY A 290 5.72 -13.02 -3.48
CA GLY A 290 4.42 -13.16 -4.13
C GLY A 290 4.45 -14.07 -5.36
N VAL A 291 5.49 -13.95 -6.21
CA VAL A 291 5.71 -14.85 -7.36
C VAL A 291 5.92 -16.29 -6.91
N GLN A 292 6.69 -16.53 -5.82
CA GLN A 292 6.88 -17.88 -5.28
C GLN A 292 5.58 -18.46 -4.72
N ILE A 293 4.73 -17.64 -4.09
CA ILE A 293 3.39 -18.07 -3.65
C ILE A 293 2.54 -18.48 -4.86
N VAL A 294 2.48 -17.65 -5.91
CA VAL A 294 1.77 -17.99 -7.17
C VAL A 294 2.32 -19.28 -7.77
N TYR A 295 3.64 -19.45 -7.81
CA TYR A 295 4.27 -20.66 -8.33
C TYR A 295 3.94 -21.89 -7.46
N CYS A 296 3.99 -21.75 -6.15
CA CYS A 296 3.64 -22.80 -5.20
C CYS A 296 2.16 -23.21 -5.32
N LEU A 297 1.23 -22.27 -5.52
CA LEU A 297 -0.20 -22.54 -5.56
C LEU A 297 -0.64 -23.19 -6.90
N PHE A 298 -0.13 -22.69 -8.03
CA PHE A 298 -0.64 -23.11 -9.35
C PHE A 298 0.23 -24.13 -10.08
N PHE A 299 1.50 -24.27 -9.70
CA PHE A 299 2.47 -25.17 -10.35
C PHE A 299 3.17 -26.06 -9.32
N GLN A 300 2.38 -26.63 -8.40
CA GLN A 300 2.86 -27.35 -7.21
C GLN A 300 3.86 -28.47 -7.54
N GLU A 301 3.60 -29.28 -8.58
CA GLU A 301 4.49 -30.40 -8.96
C GLU A 301 5.90 -29.89 -9.30
N GLU A 302 5.98 -28.85 -10.11
CA GLU A 302 7.26 -28.27 -10.52
C GLU A 302 7.92 -27.47 -9.38
N PHE A 303 7.13 -26.78 -8.56
CA PHE A 303 7.63 -26.03 -7.42
C PHE A 303 8.37 -26.96 -6.45
N PHE A 304 7.74 -28.03 -6.02
CA PHE A 304 8.32 -28.96 -5.05
C PHE A 304 9.32 -29.97 -5.66
N ALA A 305 9.37 -30.11 -6.98
CA ALA A 305 10.38 -30.94 -7.64
C ALA A 305 11.81 -30.39 -7.46
N LYS A 306 11.94 -29.07 -7.28
CA LYS A 306 13.24 -28.40 -7.14
C LYS A 306 13.38 -27.80 -5.73
N LYS A 307 14.29 -28.35 -4.92
CA LYS A 307 14.62 -27.80 -3.56
C LYS A 307 14.96 -26.31 -3.59
N GLN A 308 15.55 -25.85 -4.69
CA GLN A 308 15.88 -24.43 -4.91
C GLN A 308 14.68 -23.51 -4.74
N ASN A 309 13.48 -23.87 -5.17
CA ASN A 309 12.29 -23.03 -5.04
C ASN A 309 11.89 -22.81 -3.57
N ILE A 310 12.07 -23.84 -2.72
CA ILE A 310 11.80 -23.75 -1.29
C ILE A 310 12.85 -22.87 -0.61
N VAL A 311 14.11 -23.03 -0.99
CA VAL A 311 15.20 -22.17 -0.48
C VAL A 311 14.95 -20.70 -0.86
N LEU A 312 14.54 -20.43 -2.10
CA LEU A 312 14.20 -19.07 -2.55
C LEU A 312 12.99 -18.51 -1.79
N LEU A 313 11.95 -19.33 -1.56
CA LEU A 313 10.80 -18.89 -0.76
C LEU A 313 11.23 -18.48 0.66
N VAL A 314 12.04 -19.30 1.32
CA VAL A 314 12.57 -19.02 2.65
C VAL A 314 13.46 -17.77 2.65
N LEU A 315 14.36 -17.65 1.67
CA LEU A 315 15.23 -16.48 1.54
C LEU A 315 14.43 -15.18 1.38
N TYR A 316 13.46 -15.16 0.46
CA TYR A 316 12.65 -13.96 0.22
C TYR A 316 11.78 -13.61 1.44
N ALA A 317 11.26 -14.62 2.13
CA ALA A 317 10.53 -14.43 3.38
C ALA A 317 11.40 -13.82 4.48
N ILE A 318 12.62 -14.33 4.69
CA ILE A 318 13.60 -13.78 5.66
C ILE A 318 13.92 -12.33 5.28
N MET A 319 14.24 -12.06 4.01
CA MET A 319 14.55 -10.70 3.57
C MET A 319 13.40 -9.72 3.82
N MET A 320 12.15 -10.14 3.62
CA MET A 320 11.00 -9.30 3.95
C MET A 320 10.94 -8.92 5.44
N THR A 321 11.25 -9.84 6.36
CA THR A 321 11.26 -9.56 7.81
C THR A 321 12.45 -8.68 8.20
N GLN A 322 13.60 -8.89 7.58
CA GLN A 322 14.84 -8.19 7.91
C GLN A 322 14.92 -6.77 7.28
N ILE A 323 14.12 -6.50 6.25
CA ILE A 323 14.06 -5.17 5.62
C ILE A 323 12.94 -4.30 6.22
N ARG A 324 11.81 -4.90 6.59
CA ARG A 324 10.71 -4.21 7.27
C ARG A 324 10.16 -5.05 8.42
N ASN A 325 10.09 -4.46 9.61
CA ASN A 325 9.53 -5.12 10.80
C ASN A 325 8.12 -5.69 10.54
N ASN A 326 7.32 -5.00 9.75
CA ASN A 326 5.94 -5.41 9.41
C ASN A 326 5.88 -6.60 8.44
N GLY A 327 6.99 -6.99 7.80
CA GLY A 327 7.06 -8.15 6.91
C GLY A 327 6.64 -9.45 7.59
N ILE A 328 6.90 -9.58 8.89
CA ILE A 328 6.53 -10.77 9.67
C ILE A 328 5.01 -11.01 9.67
N PHE A 329 4.18 -9.97 9.77
CA PHE A 329 2.72 -10.11 9.74
C PHE A 329 2.23 -10.64 8.40
N VAL A 330 2.81 -10.16 7.29
CA VAL A 330 2.49 -10.65 5.94
C VAL A 330 2.74 -12.17 5.86
N LEU A 331 3.85 -12.65 6.42
CA LEU A 331 4.19 -14.09 6.42
C LEU A 331 3.27 -14.89 7.32
N LEU A 332 3.07 -14.44 8.57
CA LEU A 332 2.23 -15.14 9.57
C LEU A 332 0.78 -15.31 9.10
N PHE A 333 0.24 -14.33 8.41
CA PHE A 333 -1.13 -14.41 7.89
C PHE A 333 -1.24 -15.01 6.49
N THR A 334 -0.14 -15.17 5.73
CA THR A 334 -0.20 -15.78 4.38
C THR A 334 0.13 -17.27 4.41
N LEU A 335 1.20 -17.66 5.09
CA LEU A 335 1.72 -19.04 5.02
C LEU A 335 0.75 -20.10 5.56
N PRO A 336 -0.07 -19.87 6.61
CA PRO A 336 -1.08 -20.83 7.03
C PRO A 336 -2.06 -21.20 5.93
N PHE A 337 -2.55 -20.22 5.13
CA PHE A 337 -3.48 -20.51 4.03
C PHE A 337 -2.81 -21.32 2.92
N VAL A 338 -1.55 -21.02 2.60
CA VAL A 338 -0.76 -21.83 1.65
C VAL A 338 -0.62 -23.26 2.17
N PHE A 339 -0.31 -23.43 3.47
CA PHE A 339 -0.13 -24.71 4.11
C PHE A 339 -1.41 -25.59 4.05
N PHE A 340 -2.59 -25.00 4.19
CA PHE A 340 -3.84 -25.75 4.11
C PHE A 340 -4.16 -26.28 2.70
N VAL A 341 -3.71 -25.58 1.66
CA VAL A 341 -4.04 -25.89 0.26
C VAL A 341 -3.05 -26.87 -0.39
N ILE A 342 -1.80 -26.92 0.08
CA ILE A 342 -0.81 -27.86 -0.47
C ILE A 342 -1.10 -29.31 -0.07
N PRO A 343 -0.74 -30.31 -0.91
CA PRO A 343 -0.95 -31.72 -0.61
C PRO A 343 -0.25 -32.18 0.67
N ASN A 344 -0.87 -33.12 1.40
CA ASN A 344 -0.35 -33.61 2.69
C ASN A 344 1.11 -34.10 2.64
N LYS A 345 1.50 -34.79 1.54
CA LYS A 345 2.88 -35.25 1.32
C LYS A 345 3.93 -34.13 1.28
N ARG A 346 3.52 -32.86 1.10
CA ARG A 346 4.39 -31.68 0.99
C ARG A 346 4.35 -30.76 2.20
N LYS A 347 3.37 -30.98 3.08
CA LYS A 347 3.18 -30.17 4.30
C LYS A 347 4.38 -30.20 5.23
N ILE A 348 5.02 -31.37 5.39
CA ILE A 348 6.23 -31.49 6.22
C ILE A 348 7.34 -30.59 5.66
N CYS A 349 7.56 -30.62 4.35
CA CYS A 349 8.56 -29.78 3.71
C CYS A 349 8.29 -28.28 3.91
N MET A 350 7.03 -27.86 3.79
CA MET A 350 6.64 -26.47 4.05
C MET A 350 6.75 -26.11 5.52
N ALA A 351 6.37 -27.00 6.43
CA ALA A 351 6.52 -26.77 7.87
C ALA A 351 7.99 -26.59 8.25
N VAL A 352 8.89 -27.44 7.73
CA VAL A 352 10.34 -27.29 7.92
C VAL A 352 10.83 -25.95 7.36
N ALA A 353 10.37 -25.53 6.17
CA ALA A 353 10.72 -24.24 5.60
C ALA A 353 10.31 -23.07 6.49
N VAL A 354 9.08 -23.11 7.05
CA VAL A 354 8.59 -22.08 7.99
C VAL A 354 9.42 -22.09 9.29
N VAL A 355 9.70 -23.25 9.86
CA VAL A 355 10.54 -23.37 11.08
C VAL A 355 11.94 -22.82 10.85
N VAL A 356 12.57 -23.15 9.71
CA VAL A 356 13.89 -22.62 9.34
C VAL A 356 13.86 -21.11 9.18
N MET A 357 12.83 -20.58 8.50
CA MET A 357 12.65 -19.13 8.34
C MET A 357 12.54 -18.44 9.71
N LEU A 358 11.62 -18.89 10.57
CA LEU A 358 11.42 -18.30 11.90
C LEU A 358 12.67 -18.45 12.77
N GLY A 359 13.34 -19.62 12.70
CA GLY A 359 14.57 -19.87 13.44
C GLY A 359 15.73 -18.95 13.04
N ILE A 360 15.91 -18.71 11.73
CA ILE A 360 16.94 -17.78 11.23
C ILE A 360 16.58 -16.34 11.63
N THR A 361 15.33 -15.93 11.48
CA THR A 361 14.88 -14.59 11.91
C THR A 361 15.11 -14.39 13.41
N ALA A 362 14.70 -15.34 14.24
CA ALA A 362 14.92 -15.27 15.68
C ALA A 362 16.42 -15.29 16.06
N LEU A 363 17.26 -16.05 15.35
CA LEU A 363 18.72 -16.06 15.56
C LEU A 363 19.33 -14.69 15.24
N LEU A 364 18.92 -14.06 14.13
CA LEU A 364 19.37 -12.72 13.77
C LEU A 364 18.97 -11.71 14.84
N ASP A 365 17.67 -11.66 15.18
CA ASP A 365 17.10 -10.62 16.03
C ASP A 365 17.53 -10.76 17.51
N ASN A 366 17.65 -11.98 18.03
CA ASN A 366 17.92 -12.21 19.46
C ASN A 366 19.37 -12.56 19.80
N CYS A 367 20.19 -12.93 18.81
CA CYS A 367 21.58 -13.33 19.05
C CYS A 367 22.58 -12.48 18.26
N ILE A 368 22.43 -12.41 16.94
CA ILE A 368 23.44 -11.80 16.07
C ILE A 368 23.46 -10.29 16.21
N TYR A 369 22.30 -9.61 16.08
CA TYR A 369 22.26 -8.16 16.20
C TYR A 369 22.62 -7.64 17.58
N PRO A 370 22.16 -8.23 18.70
CA PRO A 370 22.65 -7.86 20.03
C PRO A 370 24.16 -8.05 20.18
N ALA A 371 24.73 -9.15 19.65
CA ALA A 371 26.17 -9.37 19.67
C ALA A 371 26.96 -8.34 18.83
N LEU A 372 26.33 -7.69 17.86
CA LEU A 372 26.88 -6.60 17.06
C LEU A 372 26.62 -5.22 17.67
N GLY A 373 26.09 -5.13 18.89
CA GLY A 373 25.85 -3.88 19.62
C GLY A 373 24.50 -3.23 19.35
N VAL A 374 23.56 -3.92 18.70
CA VAL A 374 22.20 -3.41 18.50
C VAL A 374 21.38 -3.63 19.76
N ILE A 375 20.81 -2.56 20.31
CA ILE A 375 19.91 -2.63 21.46
C ILE A 375 18.50 -3.02 20.99
N SER A 376 17.97 -4.09 21.58
CA SER A 376 16.58 -4.49 21.32
C SER A 376 15.63 -3.66 22.20
N LEU A 377 14.70 -3.00 21.57
CA LEU A 377 13.63 -2.26 22.27
C LEU A 377 12.65 -3.26 22.90
N GLU A 378 12.25 -3.00 24.13
CA GLU A 378 11.28 -3.82 24.87
C GLU A 378 9.88 -3.70 24.26
N ASP A 379 9.48 -2.49 23.94
CA ASP A 379 8.26 -2.16 23.19
C ASP A 379 8.55 -1.05 22.18
N LYS A 380 8.12 -1.25 20.95
CA LYS A 380 8.26 -0.23 19.89
C LYS A 380 7.06 0.72 19.94
N VAL A 381 7.25 1.97 20.32
CA VAL A 381 6.18 2.98 20.43
C VAL A 381 5.43 3.20 19.10
N ASP A 382 6.05 2.94 17.97
CA ASP A 382 5.39 3.01 16.66
C ASP A 382 4.19 2.06 16.53
N THR A 383 4.15 0.97 17.29
CA THR A 383 3.01 0.04 17.31
C THR A 383 1.80 0.59 18.05
N TYR A 384 1.97 1.68 18.80
CA TYR A 384 0.95 2.34 19.62
C TYR A 384 0.47 3.67 19.04
N CYS A 385 0.93 4.05 17.86
CA CYS A 385 0.62 5.35 17.25
C CYS A 385 -0.88 5.68 17.21
N ILE A 386 -1.73 4.72 16.82
CA ILE A 386 -3.18 4.94 16.80
C ILE A 386 -3.74 5.15 18.21
N LEU A 387 -3.28 4.39 19.21
CA LEU A 387 -3.72 4.54 20.58
C LEU A 387 -3.32 5.93 21.13
N PHE A 388 -2.10 6.37 20.82
CA PHE A 388 -1.60 7.69 21.24
C PHE A 388 -2.38 8.82 20.58
N GLN A 389 -2.69 8.71 19.29
CA GLN A 389 -3.54 9.67 18.57
C GLN A 389 -4.96 9.72 19.18
N GLN A 390 -5.55 8.55 19.51
CA GLN A 390 -6.85 8.48 20.16
C GLN A 390 -6.85 9.15 21.53
N THR A 391 -5.79 8.95 22.32
CA THR A 391 -5.61 9.62 23.62
C THR A 391 -5.47 11.14 23.46
N ALA A 392 -4.68 11.59 22.48
CA ALA A 392 -4.47 13.01 22.21
C ALA A 392 -5.77 13.70 21.75
N LYS A 393 -6.55 13.03 20.87
CA LYS A 393 -7.86 13.54 20.46
C LYS A 393 -8.84 13.60 21.63
N TYR A 394 -8.87 12.58 22.47
CA TYR A 394 -9.69 12.60 23.69
C TYR A 394 -9.33 13.75 24.62
N ALA A 395 -8.03 13.96 24.87
CA ALA A 395 -7.56 15.07 25.70
C ALA A 395 -7.92 16.43 25.10
N LYS A 396 -8.02 16.53 23.77
CA LYS A 396 -8.40 17.75 23.03
C LYS A 396 -9.91 18.02 23.09
N GLU A 397 -10.75 17.00 22.92
CA GLU A 397 -12.20 17.14 22.78
C GLU A 397 -12.94 17.05 24.12
N HIS A 398 -12.40 16.33 25.12
CA HIS A 398 -13.02 16.03 26.39
C HIS A 398 -12.08 16.30 27.59
N PRO A 399 -11.41 17.49 27.66
CA PRO A 399 -10.44 17.77 28.71
C PRO A 399 -11.04 17.73 30.12
N GLU A 400 -12.33 18.07 30.25
CA GLU A 400 -13.06 18.10 31.54
C GLU A 400 -13.46 16.70 32.04
N ASP A 401 -13.41 15.67 31.19
CA ASP A 401 -13.82 14.31 31.51
C ASP A 401 -12.63 13.41 31.91
N VAL A 402 -11.43 13.94 31.90
CA VAL A 402 -10.22 13.23 32.33
C VAL A 402 -10.10 13.33 33.85
N THR A 403 -10.19 12.18 34.53
CA THR A 403 -10.07 12.14 36.00
C THR A 403 -8.64 12.40 36.47
N ASP A 404 -8.46 12.80 37.73
CA ASP A 404 -7.12 13.06 38.29
C ASP A 404 -6.23 11.81 38.27
N GLU A 405 -6.82 10.62 38.49
CA GLU A 405 -6.11 9.33 38.40
C GLU A 405 -5.65 9.02 36.98
N GLU A 406 -6.51 9.26 35.99
CA GLU A 406 -6.17 9.07 34.58
C GLU A 406 -5.10 10.07 34.16
N ARG A 407 -5.24 11.32 34.54
CA ARG A 407 -4.27 12.36 34.27
C ARG A 407 -2.89 12.01 34.85
N ALA A 408 -2.84 11.49 36.08
CA ALA A 408 -1.58 11.07 36.69
C ALA A 408 -0.86 9.97 35.90
N VAL A 409 -1.62 9.01 35.34
CA VAL A 409 -1.06 7.95 34.48
C VAL A 409 -0.59 8.51 33.14
N LEU A 410 -1.38 9.38 32.52
CA LEU A 410 -1.02 9.99 31.23
C LEU A 410 0.17 10.94 31.38
N ASP A 411 0.23 11.72 32.46
CA ASP A 411 1.31 12.66 32.74
C ASP A 411 2.62 11.95 33.13
N ALA A 412 2.55 10.73 33.66
CA ALA A 412 3.74 9.91 33.84
C ALA A 412 4.35 9.47 32.51
N LEU A 413 3.54 9.31 31.47
CA LEU A 413 3.98 8.84 30.15
C LEU A 413 4.29 9.99 29.18
N PHE A 414 3.40 11.01 29.13
CA PHE A 414 3.48 12.13 28.20
C PHE A 414 3.69 13.46 28.94
N ASP A 415 4.15 14.48 28.24
CA ASP A 415 3.83 15.84 28.60
C ASP A 415 2.36 16.09 28.23
N TYR A 416 1.48 15.86 29.20
CA TYR A 416 0.03 15.80 28.95
C TYR A 416 -0.53 17.14 28.44
N ASP A 417 0.00 18.26 28.91
CA ASP A 417 -0.49 19.58 28.52
C ASP A 417 -0.19 19.92 27.04
N GLU A 418 0.80 19.25 26.46
CA GLU A 418 1.12 19.39 25.04
C GLU A 418 0.30 18.45 24.12
N LEU A 419 -0.28 17.36 24.65
CA LEU A 419 -1.00 16.38 23.83
C LEU A 419 -2.10 16.98 22.95
N PRO A 420 -3.02 17.84 23.47
CA PRO A 420 -4.10 18.40 22.66
C PRO A 420 -3.63 19.22 21.47
N SER A 421 -2.54 19.98 21.65
CA SER A 421 -1.97 20.86 20.62
C SER A 421 -1.16 20.09 19.58
N ASN A 422 -0.63 18.92 19.93
CA ASN A 422 0.17 18.06 19.08
C ASN A 422 -0.68 16.96 18.37
N TYR A 423 -1.99 16.96 18.56
CA TYR A 423 -2.85 16.06 17.80
C TYR A 423 -2.86 16.44 16.31
N GLU A 424 -2.18 15.63 15.50
CA GLU A 424 -2.11 15.76 14.04
C GLU A 424 -2.47 14.41 13.41
N PRO A 425 -3.68 14.25 12.85
CA PRO A 425 -4.16 12.96 12.35
C PRO A 425 -3.28 12.31 11.28
N HIS A 426 -2.57 13.14 10.49
CA HIS A 426 -1.75 12.62 9.40
C HIS A 426 -0.38 12.13 9.84
N LEU A 427 0.11 12.56 11.02
CA LEU A 427 1.48 12.26 11.47
C LEU A 427 1.52 12.08 12.99
N ALA A 428 1.62 10.84 13.44
CA ALA A 428 1.66 10.50 14.87
C ALA A 428 2.97 10.93 15.56
N ASP A 429 4.00 11.35 14.82
CA ASP A 429 5.29 11.74 15.39
C ASP A 429 5.16 12.94 16.34
N TRP A 430 4.23 13.87 16.08
CA TRP A 430 3.99 14.99 16.99
C TRP A 430 3.50 14.53 18.36
N VAL A 431 2.58 13.57 18.41
CA VAL A 431 2.10 12.99 19.68
C VAL A 431 3.16 12.11 20.33
N LYS A 432 3.94 11.36 19.55
CA LYS A 432 5.08 10.58 20.09
C LYS A 432 6.13 11.50 20.72
N ASN A 433 6.36 12.68 20.15
CA ASN A 433 7.31 13.65 20.69
C ASN A 433 6.91 14.18 22.08
N CYS A 434 5.64 14.06 22.46
CA CYS A 434 5.18 14.38 23.83
C CYS A 434 5.57 13.30 24.86
N LEU A 435 6.12 12.14 24.46
CA LEU A 435 6.63 11.16 25.42
C LEU A 435 7.75 11.76 26.27
N ARG A 436 7.66 11.64 27.61
CA ARG A 436 8.67 12.17 28.53
C ARG A 436 10.04 11.54 28.34
N GLU A 437 10.06 10.26 28.00
CA GLU A 437 11.29 9.52 27.74
C GLU A 437 11.21 8.81 26.38
N GLN A 438 11.94 9.33 25.41
CA GLN A 438 11.99 8.77 24.05
C GLN A 438 12.74 7.43 24.05
N GLU A 439 12.20 6.42 23.34
CA GLU A 439 12.90 5.17 23.11
C GLU A 439 14.21 5.40 22.34
N GLY A 440 15.29 4.69 22.70
CA GLY A 440 16.59 4.85 22.07
C GLY A 440 17.34 6.13 22.49
N SER A 441 16.87 6.88 23.48
CA SER A 441 17.59 7.99 24.09
C SER A 441 18.62 7.52 25.12
N GLU A 442 19.52 8.41 25.55
CA GLU A 442 20.51 8.08 26.59
C GLU A 442 19.86 7.69 27.92
N THR A 443 18.70 8.29 28.25
CA THR A 443 17.95 7.99 29.49
C THR A 443 17.06 6.76 29.36
N ASN A 444 16.63 6.40 28.15
CA ASN A 444 15.74 5.28 27.88
C ASN A 444 16.18 4.43 26.66
N PRO A 445 17.37 3.82 26.71
CA PRO A 445 17.95 3.15 25.53
C PRO A 445 17.16 1.94 25.06
N THR A 446 16.42 1.26 25.94
CA THR A 446 15.64 0.05 25.63
C THR A 446 14.14 0.34 25.43
N GLY A 447 13.66 1.56 25.63
CA GLY A 447 12.23 1.85 25.64
C GLY A 447 11.49 1.31 26.88
N SER A 448 12.22 1.01 27.97
CA SER A 448 11.66 0.41 29.19
C SER A 448 10.67 1.30 29.92
N HIS A 449 10.76 2.63 29.76
CA HIS A 449 9.83 3.56 30.39
C HIS A 449 8.39 3.29 29.95
N PHE A 450 8.13 3.25 28.66
CA PHE A 450 6.81 2.90 28.14
C PHE A 450 6.41 1.46 28.54
N ALA A 451 7.33 0.49 28.43
CA ALA A 451 7.07 -0.89 28.78
C ALA A 451 6.60 -1.04 30.23
N ALA A 452 7.13 -0.26 31.17
CA ALA A 452 6.70 -0.24 32.57
C ALA A 452 5.28 0.34 32.75
N LEU A 453 4.91 1.37 32.00
CA LEU A 453 3.66 2.11 32.17
C LEU A 453 2.52 1.59 31.29
N LYS A 454 2.80 0.82 30.24
CA LYS A 454 1.82 0.41 29.23
C LYS A 454 0.56 -0.27 29.79
N LYS A 455 0.69 -1.03 30.87
CA LYS A 455 -0.47 -1.73 31.48
C LYS A 455 -1.48 -0.75 32.06
N ASP A 456 -1.01 0.28 32.75
CA ASP A 456 -1.87 1.30 33.33
C ASP A 456 -2.37 2.26 32.25
N TYR A 457 -1.54 2.60 31.27
CA TYR A 457 -1.96 3.30 30.08
C TYR A 457 -3.13 2.60 29.34
N HIS A 458 -3.06 1.28 29.12
CA HIS A 458 -4.16 0.55 28.48
C HIS A 458 -5.47 0.58 29.29
N LYS A 459 -5.40 0.62 30.63
CA LYS A 459 -6.60 0.77 31.45
C LYS A 459 -7.26 2.13 31.25
N VAL A 460 -6.46 3.18 31.25
CA VAL A 460 -6.92 4.57 30.99
C VAL A 460 -7.50 4.66 29.58
N TRP A 461 -6.76 4.20 28.58
CA TRP A 461 -7.20 4.18 27.18
C TRP A 461 -8.55 3.49 27.01
N PHE A 462 -8.72 2.32 27.62
CA PHE A 462 -9.98 1.56 27.52
C PHE A 462 -11.14 2.21 28.29
N ALA A 463 -10.87 2.80 29.47
CA ALA A 463 -11.87 3.54 30.23
C ALA A 463 -12.40 4.76 29.45
N GLN A 464 -11.52 5.53 28.86
CA GLN A 464 -11.84 6.67 28.00
C GLN A 464 -12.59 6.23 26.74
N PHE A 465 -12.16 5.14 26.08
CA PHE A 465 -12.90 4.55 24.95
C PHE A 465 -14.34 4.21 25.30
N LEU A 466 -14.59 3.61 26.48
CA LEU A 466 -15.95 3.27 26.88
C LEU A 466 -16.84 4.50 27.14
N ARG A 467 -16.26 5.62 27.56
CA ARG A 467 -17.00 6.87 27.76
C ARG A 467 -17.32 7.58 26.43
N HIS A 468 -16.33 7.70 25.54
CA HIS A 468 -16.48 8.39 24.26
C HIS A 468 -15.98 7.52 23.08
N PRO A 469 -16.69 6.42 22.75
CA PRO A 469 -16.24 5.50 21.69
C PRO A 469 -16.20 6.16 20.30
N LEU A 470 -17.05 7.16 20.04
CA LEU A 470 -17.08 7.85 18.73
C LEU A 470 -15.82 8.68 18.49
N THR A 471 -15.29 9.35 19.50
CA THR A 471 -14.01 10.10 19.41
C THR A 471 -12.86 9.17 19.00
N TYR A 472 -12.82 7.95 19.54
CA TYR A 472 -11.82 6.94 19.21
C TYR A 472 -11.95 6.37 17.79
N ILE A 473 -13.20 6.13 17.37
CA ILE A 473 -13.51 5.65 16.01
C ILE A 473 -13.16 6.75 15.00
N ASP A 474 -13.51 7.98 15.30
CA ASP A 474 -13.22 9.12 14.44
C ASP A 474 -11.70 9.36 14.33
N ALA A 475 -10.95 9.36 15.43
CA ALA A 475 -9.49 9.40 15.41
C ALA A 475 -8.88 8.30 14.52
N PHE A 476 -9.42 7.08 14.58
CA PHE A 476 -8.97 5.99 13.71
C PHE A 476 -9.22 6.30 12.23
N PHE A 477 -10.38 6.83 11.89
CA PHE A 477 -10.69 7.20 10.51
C PHE A 477 -9.83 8.37 10.03
N GLU A 478 -9.66 9.41 10.82
CA GLU A 478 -8.77 10.55 10.53
C GLU A 478 -7.33 10.09 10.26
N CYS A 479 -6.82 9.14 11.05
CA CYS A 479 -5.45 8.62 10.90
C CYS A 479 -5.28 7.59 9.78
N SER A 480 -6.33 7.09 9.15
CA SER A 480 -6.23 5.95 8.22
C SER A 480 -6.91 6.12 6.87
N TYR A 481 -7.79 7.12 6.70
CA TYR A 481 -8.64 7.23 5.51
C TYR A 481 -7.87 7.24 4.19
N GLY A 482 -6.68 7.77 4.14
CA GLY A 482 -5.88 7.84 2.92
C GLY A 482 -5.49 6.48 2.34
N TYR A 483 -5.58 5.41 3.12
CA TYR A 483 -5.30 4.06 2.63
C TYR A 483 -6.49 3.38 1.93
N TYR A 484 -7.71 3.92 2.06
CA TYR A 484 -8.91 3.38 1.42
C TYR A 484 -9.77 4.41 0.69
N TYR A 485 -9.47 5.70 0.79
CA TYR A 485 -10.10 6.76 0.04
C TYR A 485 -9.23 7.15 -1.18
N PRO A 486 -9.71 6.92 -2.43
CA PRO A 486 -8.87 7.06 -3.62
C PRO A 486 -8.74 8.49 -4.15
N GLU A 487 -9.43 9.48 -3.59
CA GLU A 487 -9.36 10.87 -4.05
C GLU A 487 -8.23 11.67 -3.39
N VAL A 488 -7.74 11.25 -2.22
CA VAL A 488 -6.67 11.94 -1.50
C VAL A 488 -5.28 11.54 -2.00
N GLY A 489 -4.39 12.54 -2.11
CA GLY A 489 -2.97 12.37 -2.43
C GLY A 489 -2.13 11.97 -1.23
N THR A 490 -0.85 11.79 -1.47
CA THR A 490 0.14 11.49 -0.43
C THR A 490 0.37 12.72 0.45
N TYR A 491 0.22 12.55 1.78
CA TYR A 491 0.41 13.63 2.75
C TYR A 491 1.86 14.09 2.78
N LYS A 492 2.10 15.39 2.67
CA LYS A 492 3.39 16.12 2.71
C LYS A 492 4.61 15.45 2.05
N GLU A 493 4.56 14.15 1.87
CA GLU A 493 5.59 13.30 1.26
C GLU A 493 5.27 12.99 -0.21
N GLY A 494 4.70 13.93 -0.98
CA GLY A 494 4.55 13.75 -2.42
C GLY A 494 5.85 13.28 -3.07
N LEU A 495 5.80 12.74 -4.26
CA LEU A 495 7.02 12.26 -4.96
C LEU A 495 8.13 13.33 -5.02
N GLY A 496 7.75 14.61 -5.02
CA GLY A 496 8.69 15.74 -4.96
C GLY A 496 9.57 15.76 -3.70
N PHE A 497 9.09 15.22 -2.56
CA PHE A 497 9.87 15.17 -1.32
C PHE A 497 11.18 14.38 -1.47
N TYR A 498 11.15 13.25 -2.16
CA TYR A 498 12.32 12.39 -2.37
C TYR A 498 13.23 12.85 -3.51
N VAL A 499 12.81 13.83 -4.27
CA VAL A 499 13.55 14.42 -5.39
C VAL A 499 14.31 15.67 -4.97
N GLU A 500 13.91 16.34 -3.87
CA GLU A 500 14.52 17.58 -3.40
C GLU A 500 15.91 17.39 -2.80
N GLU A 501 16.86 18.22 -3.22
CA GLU A 501 18.27 18.19 -2.76
C GLU A 501 18.45 18.40 -1.26
N ARG A 502 17.55 19.11 -0.58
CA ARG A 502 17.67 19.46 0.84
C ARG A 502 17.73 18.26 1.80
N TYR A 503 17.26 17.10 1.37
CA TYR A 503 17.34 15.85 2.14
C TYR A 503 18.58 15.02 1.82
N MET A 504 19.41 15.55 0.94
CA MET A 504 20.62 14.88 0.53
C MET A 504 21.72 15.13 1.52
N PHE A 505 22.35 14.04 1.91
CA PHE A 505 23.60 14.03 2.65
C PHE A 505 23.75 15.17 3.65
N THR A 506 23.25 15.02 4.86
CA THR A 506 23.72 15.89 5.94
C THR A 506 25.24 15.77 5.98
N GLU A 507 25.95 16.88 6.11
CA GLU A 507 27.44 16.97 6.15
C GLU A 507 28.08 15.93 7.06
N SER A 508 27.29 15.35 7.92
CA SER A 508 27.70 14.40 8.93
C SER A 508 27.67 12.93 8.49
N MET A 509 27.03 12.56 7.36
CA MET A 509 26.77 11.15 7.02
C MET A 509 27.70 10.59 5.95
N SER A 510 28.05 11.38 4.94
CA SER A 510 28.95 10.93 3.85
C SER A 510 29.55 12.14 3.14
N ASP A 511 30.76 11.99 2.62
CA ASP A 511 31.39 12.96 1.70
C ASP A 511 30.81 12.88 0.28
N ALA A 512 29.83 12.04 0.05
CA ALA A 512 29.17 11.93 -1.24
C ALA A 512 28.35 13.18 -1.57
N LYS A 513 28.42 13.62 -2.81
CA LYS A 513 27.70 14.81 -3.30
C LYS A 513 27.09 14.54 -4.66
N GLN A 514 25.89 15.07 -4.89
CA GLN A 514 25.31 15.05 -6.22
C GLN A 514 26.07 15.95 -7.18
N ILE A 515 26.00 15.60 -8.45
CA ILE A 515 26.59 16.38 -9.53
C ILE A 515 25.67 17.57 -9.85
N GLU A 516 26.10 18.81 -9.56
CA GLU A 516 25.30 20.03 -9.78
C GLU A 516 24.90 20.21 -11.25
N GLN A 517 25.76 19.87 -12.20
CA GLN A 517 25.50 19.97 -13.63
C GLN A 517 24.29 19.13 -14.09
N LEU A 518 23.87 18.15 -13.28
CA LEU A 518 22.70 17.31 -13.55
C LEU A 518 21.39 17.85 -12.93
N ALA A 519 21.44 18.98 -12.19
CA ALA A 519 20.25 19.59 -11.60
C ALA A 519 19.12 19.87 -12.62
N PRO A 520 19.37 20.37 -13.86
CA PRO A 520 18.30 20.53 -14.85
C PRO A 520 17.64 19.22 -15.27
N ALA A 521 18.41 18.12 -15.32
CA ALA A 521 17.85 16.80 -15.64
C ALA A 521 17.01 16.27 -14.48
N ARG A 522 17.44 16.47 -13.23
CA ARG A 522 16.63 16.14 -12.03
C ARG A 522 15.32 16.91 -12.04
N PHE A 523 15.36 18.22 -12.26
CA PHE A 523 14.16 19.05 -12.37
C PHE A 523 13.19 18.55 -13.43
N LEU A 524 13.68 18.12 -14.60
CA LEU A 524 12.83 17.58 -15.66
C LEU A 524 12.14 16.27 -15.21
N LEU A 525 12.87 15.37 -14.55
CA LEU A 525 12.31 14.12 -14.04
C LEU A 525 11.31 14.36 -12.90
N GLU A 526 11.55 15.39 -12.07
CA GLU A 526 10.61 15.85 -11.06
C GLU A 526 9.27 16.29 -11.67
N GLN A 527 9.29 16.98 -12.83
CA GLN A 527 8.04 17.35 -13.49
C GLN A 527 7.18 16.12 -13.87
N LEU A 528 7.80 14.95 -14.08
CA LEU A 528 7.06 13.71 -14.33
C LEU A 528 6.29 13.22 -13.08
N SER A 529 6.69 13.60 -11.88
CA SER A 529 5.93 13.30 -10.67
C SER A 529 4.58 14.00 -10.65
N LYS A 530 4.46 15.17 -11.30
CA LYS A 530 3.20 15.92 -11.44
C LYS A 530 2.11 15.19 -12.22
N LEU A 531 2.43 14.05 -12.85
CA LEU A 531 1.43 13.14 -13.41
C LEU A 531 0.43 12.65 -12.34
N GLU A 532 0.77 12.74 -11.07
CA GLU A 532 -0.15 12.47 -9.96
C GLU A 532 -1.38 13.39 -9.94
N HIS A 533 -1.29 14.59 -10.54
CA HIS A 533 -2.40 15.55 -10.66
C HIS A 533 -3.23 15.36 -11.95
N VAL A 534 -2.80 14.48 -12.86
CA VAL A 534 -3.51 14.24 -14.12
C VAL A 534 -4.72 13.32 -13.87
N PRO A 535 -5.96 13.75 -14.20
CA PRO A 535 -7.15 12.92 -14.02
C PRO A 535 -7.00 11.52 -14.64
N GLY A 536 -7.36 10.50 -13.90
CA GLY A 536 -7.22 9.10 -14.31
C GLY A 536 -5.81 8.52 -14.06
N ILE A 537 -4.74 9.17 -14.51
CA ILE A 537 -3.36 8.74 -14.23
C ILE A 537 -3.05 8.92 -12.74
N GLY A 538 -3.51 10.01 -12.14
CA GLY A 538 -3.32 10.31 -10.73
C GLY A 538 -3.83 9.22 -9.78
N MET A 539 -4.83 8.45 -10.18
CA MET A 539 -5.31 7.31 -9.38
C MET A 539 -4.21 6.27 -9.09
N LEU A 540 -3.25 6.11 -10.01
CA LEU A 540 -2.12 5.19 -9.81
C LEU A 540 -1.16 5.64 -8.69
N TYR A 541 -1.24 6.89 -8.25
CA TYR A 541 -0.46 7.45 -7.14
C TYR A 541 -1.22 7.41 -5.80
N ARG A 542 -2.44 6.88 -5.77
CA ARG A 542 -3.33 6.89 -4.61
C ARG A 542 -3.36 5.52 -3.93
N CYS A 543 -3.07 5.46 -2.63
CA CYS A 543 -3.13 4.21 -1.87
C CYS A 543 -4.52 3.55 -1.93
N GLY A 544 -5.58 4.35 -1.79
CA GLY A 544 -6.97 3.88 -1.82
C GLY A 544 -7.35 3.16 -3.10
N PHE A 545 -6.80 3.57 -4.26
CA PHE A 545 -7.03 2.86 -5.53
C PHE A 545 -6.57 1.40 -5.49
N TYR A 546 -5.39 1.14 -4.94
CA TYR A 546 -4.86 -0.22 -4.81
C TYR A 546 -5.63 -1.04 -3.78
N ALA A 547 -6.08 -0.40 -2.69
CA ALA A 547 -6.99 -1.05 -1.74
C ALA A 547 -8.28 -1.52 -2.42
N TRP A 548 -8.89 -0.69 -3.25
CA TRP A 548 -10.09 -1.05 -4.02
C TRP A 548 -9.82 -2.18 -5.01
N CYS A 549 -8.68 -2.16 -5.70
CA CYS A 549 -8.28 -3.26 -6.59
C CYS A 549 -8.18 -4.59 -5.83
N VAL A 550 -7.59 -4.59 -4.64
CA VAL A 550 -7.43 -5.81 -3.81
C VAL A 550 -8.78 -6.29 -3.28
N ILE A 551 -9.62 -5.41 -2.74
CA ILE A 551 -10.96 -5.74 -2.24
C ILE A 551 -11.83 -6.33 -3.38
N PHE A 552 -11.82 -5.67 -4.53
CA PHE A 552 -12.52 -6.16 -5.72
C PHE A 552 -12.02 -7.54 -6.14
N ALA A 553 -10.71 -7.73 -6.24
CA ALA A 553 -10.11 -8.99 -6.64
C ALA A 553 -10.46 -10.12 -5.66
N PHE A 554 -10.38 -9.86 -4.36
CA PHE A 554 -10.73 -10.83 -3.33
C PHE A 554 -12.18 -11.31 -3.46
N VAL A 555 -13.13 -10.38 -3.53
CA VAL A 555 -14.56 -10.72 -3.67
C VAL A 555 -14.86 -11.37 -5.02
N TYR A 556 -14.25 -10.87 -6.12
CA TYR A 556 -14.38 -11.48 -7.43
C TYR A 556 -13.95 -12.96 -7.45
N LEU A 557 -12.81 -13.28 -6.81
CA LEU A 557 -12.32 -14.66 -6.73
C LEU A 557 -13.26 -15.55 -5.91
N ILE A 558 -13.88 -15.02 -4.84
CA ILE A 558 -14.93 -15.72 -4.09
C ILE A 558 -16.15 -15.97 -4.98
N ILE A 559 -16.62 -14.95 -5.71
CA ILE A 559 -17.76 -15.06 -6.65
C ILE A 559 -17.48 -16.16 -7.69
N ARG A 560 -16.27 -16.25 -8.19
CA ARG A 560 -15.87 -17.24 -9.19
C ARG A 560 -15.47 -18.60 -8.60
N LYS A 561 -15.57 -18.79 -7.27
CA LYS A 561 -15.16 -20.00 -6.53
C LYS A 561 -13.67 -20.36 -6.70
N LYS A 562 -12.82 -19.37 -6.95
CA LYS A 562 -11.38 -19.53 -7.09
C LYS A 562 -10.69 -19.36 -5.74
N TYR A 563 -10.97 -20.23 -4.78
CA TYR A 563 -10.51 -20.09 -3.39
C TYR A 563 -8.98 -20.18 -3.24
N VAL A 564 -8.32 -21.02 -4.04
CA VAL A 564 -6.85 -21.09 -4.05
C VAL A 564 -6.24 -19.78 -4.57
N SER A 565 -6.83 -19.22 -5.62
CA SER A 565 -6.38 -17.95 -6.19
C SER A 565 -6.54 -16.78 -5.22
N MET A 566 -7.55 -16.84 -4.35
CA MET A 566 -7.80 -15.82 -3.32
C MET A 566 -6.62 -15.66 -2.36
N ILE A 567 -5.86 -16.71 -2.08
CA ILE A 567 -4.70 -16.66 -1.18
C ILE A 567 -3.65 -15.63 -1.65
N VAL A 568 -3.54 -15.40 -2.96
CA VAL A 568 -2.60 -14.41 -3.53
C VAL A 568 -2.93 -12.97 -3.13
N THR A 569 -4.16 -12.69 -2.72
CA THR A 569 -4.58 -11.35 -2.25
C THR A 569 -4.23 -11.10 -0.77
N ILE A 570 -4.01 -12.15 0.02
CA ILE A 570 -3.80 -12.06 1.47
C ILE A 570 -2.61 -11.18 1.84
N PRO A 571 -1.41 -11.31 1.21
CA PRO A 571 -0.27 -10.44 1.51
C PRO A 571 -0.63 -8.95 1.40
N SER A 572 -1.38 -8.58 0.37
CA SER A 572 -1.80 -7.20 0.14
C SER A 572 -2.86 -6.72 1.14
N ILE A 573 -3.81 -7.58 1.52
CA ILE A 573 -4.81 -7.27 2.56
C ILE A 573 -4.11 -7.02 3.89
N VAL A 574 -3.18 -7.90 4.28
CA VAL A 574 -2.43 -7.73 5.54
C VAL A 574 -1.60 -6.45 5.52
N ASN A 575 -0.92 -6.16 4.40
CA ASN A 575 -0.17 -4.91 4.27
C ASN A 575 -1.09 -3.68 4.40
N LEU A 576 -2.28 -3.69 3.81
CA LEU A 576 -3.25 -2.60 3.95
C LEU A 576 -3.71 -2.41 5.39
N LEU A 577 -4.03 -3.49 6.10
CA LEU A 577 -4.40 -3.44 7.51
C LEU A 577 -3.27 -2.85 8.37
N VAL A 578 -2.02 -3.22 8.09
CA VAL A 578 -0.84 -2.64 8.75
C VAL A 578 -0.69 -1.15 8.42
N CYS A 579 -0.96 -0.74 7.17
CA CYS A 579 -0.93 0.68 6.81
C CYS A 579 -1.96 1.50 7.60
N MET A 580 -3.16 0.97 7.82
CA MET A 580 -4.23 1.68 8.55
C MET A 580 -3.91 1.95 10.02
N ILE A 581 -2.98 1.21 10.61
CA ILE A 581 -2.52 1.41 12.00
C ILE A 581 -1.10 1.99 12.06
N SER A 582 -0.57 2.48 10.93
CA SER A 582 0.78 3.03 10.85
C SER A 582 0.83 4.48 11.35
N PRO A 583 2.03 5.01 11.69
CA PRO A 583 2.18 6.37 12.23
C PRO A 583 1.88 7.50 11.25
N VAL A 584 1.81 7.22 9.95
CA VAL A 584 1.59 8.24 8.91
C VAL A 584 0.42 7.86 8.04
N ASN A 585 -0.61 8.71 7.98
CA ASN A 585 -1.73 8.56 7.05
C ASN A 585 -1.29 8.91 5.62
N THR A 586 -1.88 8.30 4.61
CA THR A 586 -1.63 8.54 3.17
C THR A 586 -0.18 8.33 2.70
N CYS A 587 0.67 7.67 3.46
CA CYS A 587 2.06 7.41 3.07
C CYS A 587 2.15 6.34 1.98
N ILE A 588 2.48 6.77 0.75
CA ILE A 588 2.52 5.88 -0.43
C ILE A 588 3.50 4.72 -0.26
N ARG A 589 4.68 4.97 0.36
CA ARG A 589 5.72 3.96 0.57
C ARG A 589 5.27 2.80 1.46
N TYR A 590 4.36 3.06 2.41
CA TYR A 590 3.81 2.00 3.26
C TYR A 590 2.90 1.05 2.48
N ALA A 591 2.22 1.55 1.46
CA ALA A 591 1.36 0.76 0.58
C ALA A 591 2.12 -0.02 -0.51
N PHE A 592 3.44 0.13 -0.64
CA PHE A 592 4.23 -0.50 -1.71
C PHE A 592 4.10 -2.02 -1.76
N GLY A 593 3.98 -2.68 -0.61
CA GLY A 593 3.72 -4.12 -0.57
C GLY A 593 2.42 -4.52 -1.27
N THR A 594 1.40 -3.65 -1.20
CA THR A 594 0.13 -3.82 -1.92
C THR A 594 0.25 -3.38 -3.38
N MET A 595 0.81 -2.20 -3.64
CA MET A 595 0.94 -1.62 -4.97
C MET A 595 1.71 -2.54 -5.92
N CYS A 596 2.83 -3.12 -5.45
CA CYS A 596 3.62 -4.02 -6.27
C CYS A 596 2.90 -5.35 -6.58
N MET A 597 1.99 -5.82 -5.71
CA MET A 597 1.29 -7.08 -5.92
C MET A 597 0.03 -6.97 -6.79
N VAL A 598 -0.60 -5.80 -6.89
CA VAL A 598 -1.87 -5.63 -7.63
C VAL A 598 -1.77 -6.10 -9.09
N PRO A 599 -0.74 -5.80 -9.89
CA PRO A 599 -0.63 -6.34 -11.25
C PRO A 599 -0.58 -7.88 -11.31
N VAL A 600 0.07 -8.51 -10.34
CA VAL A 600 0.12 -9.98 -10.22
C VAL A 600 -1.27 -10.54 -9.85
N ILE A 601 -1.97 -9.90 -8.92
CA ILE A 601 -3.33 -10.26 -8.50
C ILE A 601 -4.30 -10.18 -9.69
N LEU A 602 -4.24 -9.11 -10.49
CA LEU A 602 -5.06 -8.96 -11.70
C LEU A 602 -4.79 -10.07 -12.72
N ALA A 603 -3.53 -10.48 -12.87
CA ALA A 603 -3.18 -11.61 -13.73
C ALA A 603 -3.72 -12.94 -13.19
N VAL A 604 -3.75 -13.13 -11.88
CA VAL A 604 -4.33 -14.32 -11.23
C VAL A 604 -5.86 -14.34 -11.37
N MET A 605 -6.55 -13.19 -11.31
CA MET A 605 -7.99 -13.12 -11.61
C MET A 605 -8.30 -13.62 -13.02
N TRP A 606 -7.46 -13.27 -13.98
CA TRP A 606 -7.60 -13.70 -15.37
C TRP A 606 -7.28 -15.19 -15.56
N TYR A 607 -6.36 -15.76 -14.77
CA TYR A 607 -5.89 -17.14 -14.95
C TYR A 607 -7.00 -18.17 -14.69
N GLN A 608 -7.25 -19.08 -15.65
CA GLN A 608 -8.29 -20.10 -15.52
C GLN A 608 -7.83 -21.38 -14.81
N GLY A 609 -6.52 -21.65 -14.76
CA GLY A 609 -6.00 -22.87 -14.15
C GLY A 609 -6.48 -24.17 -14.81
N LYS A 610 -6.03 -25.30 -14.28
CA LYS A 610 -6.80 -26.56 -14.40
C LYS A 610 -8.03 -26.36 -13.49
N LYS A 611 -9.25 -26.72 -13.97
CA LYS A 611 -10.46 -26.61 -13.13
C LYS A 611 -10.18 -27.18 -11.75
N GLU A 612 -10.28 -26.33 -10.73
CA GLU A 612 -10.18 -26.73 -9.32
C GLU A 612 -11.29 -27.67 -8.94
#